data_14cdeae20adf3c9f84744f53725a7ffe
#
_entry.id   14cdeae20adf3c9f84744f53725a7ffe
#
_cell.length_a   1.000
_cell.length_b   1.000
_cell.length_c   1.000
_cell.angle_alpha   90.00
_cell.angle_beta   90.00
_cell.angle_gamma   90.00
#
_symmetry.space_group_name_H-M   'P 1'
#
loop_
_entity.id
_entity.type
_entity.pdbx_description
1 polymer ?
#
loop_
_entity_poly.entity_id
_entity_poly.type
_entity_poly.pdbx_seq_one_letter_code
_entity_poly.pdbx_strand_id
1 'polypeptide(L)'
;MNKPIERELKLLLTKEEYEKIGKSYDFSEGFIQTNTYYDSIDSQLKERKCAMRIRTIDNHYYFTLKIKSDSITHIELEKEIDTNQLEQIKDLEILGWMKEYNIPKDCIEIASFTTYRKVLETDEATICLDENRFKDNNDENADKNE
;
A
#
# COMPACT_ATOMS: atom_id res chain seq x y z
N MET A 1 17.00 -16.99 -7.06
CA MET A 1 16.86 -15.59 -6.69
C MET A 1 15.82 -15.46 -5.60
N ASN A 2 16.20 -14.87 -4.49
CA ASN A 2 15.26 -14.68 -3.38
C ASN A 2 14.32 -13.54 -3.67
N LYS A 3 13.02 -13.76 -3.48
CA LYS A 3 12.01 -12.72 -3.60
C LYS A 3 12.01 -11.87 -2.34
N PRO A 4 11.80 -10.55 -2.44
CA PRO A 4 11.73 -9.70 -1.24
C PRO A 4 10.54 -10.11 -0.38
N ILE A 5 10.81 -10.37 0.88
CA ILE A 5 9.81 -10.82 1.85
C ILE A 5 9.62 -9.73 2.89
N GLU A 6 8.36 -9.39 3.14
CA GLU A 6 7.99 -8.43 4.16
C GLU A 6 7.13 -9.10 5.22
N ARG A 7 7.41 -8.80 6.48
CA ARG A 7 6.56 -9.19 7.60
C ARG A 7 5.92 -7.95 8.15
N GLU A 8 4.60 -7.98 8.25
CA GLU A 8 3.84 -6.80 8.65
C GLU A 8 2.75 -7.17 9.64
N LEU A 9 2.65 -6.37 10.69
CA LEU A 9 1.55 -6.45 11.66
C LEU A 9 0.84 -5.09 11.66
N LYS A 10 -0.48 -5.09 11.50
CA LYS A 10 -1.29 -3.88 11.52
C LYS A 10 -2.20 -3.85 12.72
N LEU A 11 -2.28 -2.68 13.34
CA LEU A 11 -3.20 -2.42 14.44
C LEU A 11 -3.99 -1.16 14.12
N LEU A 12 -5.30 -1.21 14.34
CA LEU A 12 -6.16 -0.03 14.23
C LEU A 12 -6.17 0.70 15.56
N LEU A 13 -6.02 2.02 15.50
CA LEU A 13 -5.94 2.86 16.68
C LEU A 13 -7.13 3.80 16.74
N THR A 14 -7.56 4.14 17.96
CA THR A 14 -8.44 5.28 18.15
C THR A 14 -7.67 6.57 17.90
N LYS A 15 -8.38 7.67 17.71
CA LYS A 15 -7.73 8.97 17.55
C LYS A 15 -6.86 9.31 18.76
N GLU A 16 -7.35 9.01 19.97
CA GLU A 16 -6.61 9.27 21.20
C GLU A 16 -5.31 8.45 21.27
N GLU A 17 -5.39 7.17 20.92
CA GLU A 17 -4.21 6.31 20.87
C GLU A 17 -3.19 6.79 19.82
N TYR A 18 -3.67 7.19 18.65
CA TYR A 18 -2.85 7.74 17.59
C TYR A 18 -2.06 8.97 18.05
N GLU A 19 -2.77 9.93 18.68
CA GLU A 19 -2.15 11.16 19.18
C GLU A 19 -1.15 10.87 20.30
N LYS A 20 -1.50 9.97 21.21
CA LYS A 20 -0.65 9.61 22.34
C LYS A 20 0.65 8.96 21.86
N ILE A 21 0.57 8.01 20.93
CA ILE A 21 1.73 7.33 20.39
C ILE A 21 2.62 8.33 19.64
N GLY A 22 2.04 9.19 18.82
CA GLY A 22 2.78 10.18 18.08
C GLY A 22 3.55 11.17 18.94
N LYS A 23 3.06 11.45 20.15
CA LYS A 23 3.72 12.33 21.12
C LYS A 23 4.73 11.60 21.99
N SER A 24 4.55 10.31 22.20
CA SER A 24 5.37 9.52 23.14
C SER A 24 6.67 9.03 22.52
N TYR A 25 6.78 9.02 21.21
CA TYR A 25 7.96 8.50 20.52
C TYR A 25 8.44 9.49 19.46
N ASP A 26 9.71 9.40 19.12
CA ASP A 26 10.37 10.33 18.19
C ASP A 26 10.18 9.90 16.73
N PHE A 27 8.96 10.02 16.26
CA PHE A 27 8.66 9.76 14.85
C PHE A 27 9.26 10.85 13.95
N SER A 28 9.58 10.48 12.72
CA SER A 28 9.99 11.43 11.69
C SER A 28 8.89 12.44 11.39
N GLU A 29 9.26 13.50 10.69
CA GLU A 29 8.27 14.39 10.09
C GLU A 29 7.40 13.59 9.12
N GLY A 30 6.09 13.85 9.14
CA GLY A 30 5.16 13.12 8.31
C GLY A 30 5.24 13.50 6.85
N PHE A 31 4.84 12.57 5.99
CA PHE A 31 4.72 12.83 4.56
C PHE A 31 3.41 12.23 4.03
N ILE A 32 2.95 12.77 2.90
CA ILE A 32 1.68 12.36 2.29
C ILE A 32 1.96 11.42 1.14
N GLN A 33 1.23 10.32 1.10
CA GLN A 33 1.25 9.39 -0.03
C GLN A 33 -0.18 9.07 -0.45
N THR A 34 -0.40 8.92 -1.74
CA THR A 34 -1.69 8.49 -2.28
C THR A 34 -1.53 7.06 -2.78
N ASN A 35 -2.41 6.18 -2.34
CA ASN A 35 -2.40 4.77 -2.72
C ASN A 35 -3.66 4.46 -3.52
N THR A 36 -3.48 3.97 -4.73
CA THR A 36 -4.57 3.57 -5.60
C THR A 36 -4.47 2.06 -5.83
N TYR A 37 -5.53 1.34 -5.50
CA TYR A 37 -5.58 -0.11 -5.59
C TYR A 37 -6.38 -0.57 -6.79
N TYR A 38 -5.95 -1.67 -7.37
CA TYR A 38 -6.52 -2.24 -8.58
C TYR A 38 -6.87 -3.71 -8.37
N ASP A 39 -7.99 -4.12 -8.93
CA ASP A 39 -8.42 -5.52 -8.93
C ASP A 39 -9.36 -5.75 -10.11
N SER A 40 -9.62 -7.01 -10.43
CA SER A 40 -10.67 -7.35 -11.39
C SER A 40 -12.05 -7.07 -10.78
N ILE A 41 -13.07 -6.95 -11.64
CA ILE A 41 -14.43 -6.69 -11.18
C ILE A 41 -14.92 -7.75 -10.20
N ASP A 42 -14.50 -9.00 -10.41
CA ASP A 42 -14.89 -10.12 -9.55
C ASP A 42 -13.91 -10.36 -8.39
N SER A 43 -13.05 -9.39 -8.08
CA SER A 43 -12.14 -9.40 -6.91
C SER A 43 -11.21 -10.60 -6.87
N GLN A 44 -10.65 -10.99 -8.00
CA GLN A 44 -9.76 -12.15 -8.08
C GLN A 44 -8.48 -11.99 -7.24
N LEU A 45 -7.90 -10.78 -7.19
CA LEU A 45 -6.71 -10.53 -6.38
C LEU A 45 -7.03 -10.62 -4.90
N LYS A 46 -8.14 -10.01 -4.48
CA LYS A 46 -8.57 -10.07 -3.09
C LYS A 46 -8.80 -11.51 -2.64
N GLU A 47 -9.44 -12.32 -3.46
CA GLU A 47 -9.68 -13.73 -3.14
C GLU A 47 -8.39 -14.51 -2.99
N ARG A 48 -7.36 -14.18 -3.77
CA ARG A 48 -6.04 -14.82 -3.69
C ARG A 48 -5.13 -14.17 -2.66
N LYS A 49 -5.66 -13.23 -1.88
CA LYS A 49 -4.93 -12.47 -0.86
C LYS A 49 -3.73 -11.73 -1.46
N CYS A 50 -3.94 -11.18 -2.65
CA CYS A 50 -2.99 -10.33 -3.34
C CYS A 50 -3.49 -8.88 -3.32
N ALA A 51 -2.57 -7.93 -3.41
CA ALA A 51 -2.92 -6.52 -3.58
C ALA A 51 -1.99 -5.91 -4.62
N MET A 52 -2.58 -5.11 -5.50
CA MET A 52 -1.83 -4.39 -6.53
C MET A 52 -2.16 -2.91 -6.41
N ARG A 53 -1.12 -2.08 -6.31
CA ARG A 53 -1.33 -0.65 -6.13
C ARG A 53 -0.30 0.18 -6.88
N ILE A 54 -0.69 1.44 -7.14
CA ILE A 54 0.26 2.48 -7.52
C ILE A 54 0.24 3.51 -6.40
N ARG A 55 1.43 3.79 -5.85
CA ARG A 55 1.62 4.76 -4.79
C ARG A 55 2.29 6.00 -5.36
N THR A 56 1.75 7.16 -5.02
CA THR A 56 2.32 8.44 -5.42
C THR A 56 2.88 9.16 -4.19
N ILE A 57 4.16 9.52 -4.26
CA ILE A 57 4.84 10.32 -3.25
C ILE A 57 5.65 11.39 -4.01
N ASP A 58 5.39 12.68 -3.75
CA ASP A 58 6.16 13.81 -4.35
C ASP A 58 6.33 13.68 -5.87
N ASN A 59 5.27 13.35 -6.59
CA ASN A 59 5.26 13.16 -8.05
C ASN A 59 6.07 11.95 -8.53
N HIS A 60 6.46 11.07 -7.63
CA HIS A 60 7.04 9.78 -7.97
C HIS A 60 5.98 8.70 -7.85
N TYR A 61 5.99 7.74 -8.75
CA TYR A 61 5.02 6.66 -8.79
C TYR A 61 5.71 5.32 -8.55
N TYR A 62 5.12 4.50 -7.70
CA TYR A 62 5.67 3.19 -7.34
C TYR A 62 4.59 2.13 -7.55
N PHE A 63 4.88 1.18 -8.42
CA PHE A 63 4.03 0.00 -8.58
C PHE A 63 4.39 -1.02 -7.51
N THR A 64 3.40 -1.59 -6.86
CA THR A 64 3.60 -2.64 -5.85
C THR A 64 2.64 -3.79 -6.10
N LEU A 65 3.18 -5.00 -6.10
CA LEU A 65 2.40 -6.22 -6.09
C LEU A 65 2.75 -6.97 -4.81
N LYS A 66 1.75 -7.14 -3.94
CA LYS A 66 1.91 -7.78 -2.64
C LYS A 66 1.14 -9.07 -2.62
N ILE A 67 1.81 -10.16 -2.27
CA ILE A 67 1.23 -11.50 -2.23
C ILE A 67 1.40 -12.05 -0.83
N LYS A 68 0.30 -12.34 -0.16
CA LYS A 68 0.32 -12.83 1.21
C LYS A 68 0.64 -14.32 1.21
N SER A 69 1.68 -14.71 1.94
CA SER A 69 2.07 -16.11 2.09
C SER A 69 1.53 -16.74 3.37
N ASP A 70 1.42 -15.94 4.46
CA ASP A 70 0.76 -16.35 5.70
C ASP A 70 0.17 -15.13 6.39
N SER A 71 -0.21 -15.22 7.67
CA SER A 71 -0.92 -14.15 8.37
C SER A 71 -0.13 -12.85 8.48
N ILE A 72 1.20 -12.91 8.47
CA ILE A 72 2.06 -11.74 8.65
C ILE A 72 3.15 -11.59 7.59
N THR A 73 3.35 -12.61 6.74
CA THR A 73 4.42 -12.62 5.74
C THR A 73 3.86 -12.40 4.35
N HIS A 74 4.49 -11.49 3.62
CA HIS A 74 4.14 -11.14 2.24
C HIS A 74 5.35 -11.23 1.35
N ILE A 75 5.12 -11.56 0.07
CA ILE A 75 6.07 -11.26 -0.99
C ILE A 75 5.67 -9.89 -1.50
N GLU A 76 6.58 -8.93 -1.48
CA GLU A 76 6.30 -7.57 -1.96
C GLU A 76 7.27 -7.23 -3.08
N LEU A 77 6.72 -7.02 -4.28
CA LEU A 77 7.46 -6.62 -5.46
C LEU A 77 7.13 -5.16 -5.74
N GLU A 78 8.14 -4.31 -5.72
CA GLU A 78 7.92 -2.86 -5.89
C GLU A 78 8.96 -2.29 -6.86
N LYS A 79 8.51 -1.36 -7.69
CA LYS A 79 9.39 -0.67 -8.63
C LYS A 79 8.84 0.72 -8.94
N GLU A 80 9.73 1.69 -9.02
CA GLU A 80 9.36 3.03 -9.47
C GLU A 80 9.02 3.01 -10.96
N ILE A 81 7.95 3.72 -11.34
CA ILE A 81 7.46 3.79 -12.71
C ILE A 81 7.23 5.26 -13.12
N ASP A 82 6.98 5.48 -14.39
CA ASP A 82 6.83 6.82 -14.95
C ASP A 82 5.36 7.20 -15.25
N THR A 83 4.42 6.40 -14.79
CA THR A 83 2.99 6.67 -15.00
C THR A 83 2.19 6.31 -13.77
N ASN A 84 1.06 7.00 -13.57
CA ASN A 84 0.10 6.66 -12.52
C ASN A 84 -1.10 5.87 -13.06
N GLN A 85 -1.03 5.42 -14.30
CA GLN A 85 -2.11 4.66 -14.96
C GLN A 85 -1.67 3.24 -15.22
N LEU A 86 -2.38 2.28 -14.64
CA LEU A 86 -2.03 0.87 -14.71
C LEU A 86 -1.88 0.38 -16.15
N GLU A 87 -2.80 0.78 -17.03
CA GLU A 87 -2.82 0.34 -18.43
C GLU A 87 -1.67 0.90 -19.26
N GLN A 88 -0.95 1.90 -18.76
CA GLN A 88 0.16 2.52 -19.45
C GLN A 88 1.51 1.96 -19.02
N ILE A 89 1.54 1.03 -18.09
CA ILE A 89 2.78 0.41 -17.63
C ILE A 89 3.36 -0.47 -18.74
N LYS A 90 4.59 -0.17 -19.15
CA LYS A 90 5.31 -0.91 -20.20
C LYS A 90 6.59 -1.56 -19.69
N ASP A 91 6.89 -1.39 -18.41
CA ASP A 91 8.08 -1.97 -17.80
C ASP A 91 8.04 -3.50 -17.89
N LEU A 92 9.07 -4.08 -18.51
CA LEU A 92 9.09 -5.51 -18.78
C LEU A 92 9.17 -6.36 -17.53
N GLU A 93 9.84 -5.87 -16.50
CA GLU A 93 9.93 -6.58 -15.23
C GLU A 93 8.56 -6.67 -14.56
N ILE A 94 7.83 -5.55 -14.52
CA ILE A 94 6.48 -5.51 -13.94
C ILE A 94 5.52 -6.39 -14.73
N LEU A 95 5.58 -6.32 -16.06
CA LEU A 95 4.75 -7.19 -16.90
C LEU A 95 5.08 -8.66 -16.67
N GLY A 96 6.36 -8.97 -16.42
CA GLY A 96 6.78 -10.32 -16.02
C GLY A 96 6.18 -10.78 -14.71
N TRP A 97 6.13 -9.90 -13.71
CA TRP A 97 5.47 -10.21 -12.44
C TRP A 97 3.98 -10.48 -12.64
N MET A 98 3.32 -9.65 -13.43
CA MET A 98 1.89 -9.83 -13.71
C MET A 98 1.63 -11.19 -14.36
N LYS A 99 2.51 -11.61 -15.25
CA LYS A 99 2.40 -12.91 -15.90
C LYS A 99 2.68 -14.07 -14.94
N GLU A 100 3.73 -13.93 -14.14
CA GLU A 100 4.13 -14.95 -13.16
C GLU A 100 3.00 -15.26 -12.18
N TYR A 101 2.31 -14.22 -11.71
CA TYR A 101 1.25 -14.36 -10.71
C TYR A 101 -0.15 -14.38 -11.31
N ASN A 102 -0.26 -14.51 -12.62
CA ASN A 102 -1.54 -14.58 -13.33
C ASN A 102 -2.49 -13.44 -12.97
N ILE A 103 -1.97 -12.22 -13.00
CA ILE A 103 -2.79 -11.04 -12.72
C ILE A 103 -3.79 -10.83 -13.86
N PRO A 104 -5.09 -10.68 -13.56
CA PRO A 104 -6.09 -10.43 -14.60
C PRO A 104 -5.78 -9.17 -15.40
N LYS A 105 -6.03 -9.21 -16.70
CA LYS A 105 -5.76 -8.08 -17.61
C LYS A 105 -6.82 -6.98 -17.52
N ASP A 106 -7.97 -7.29 -16.93
CA ASP A 106 -9.11 -6.39 -16.83
C ASP A 106 -9.21 -5.68 -15.48
N CYS A 107 -8.08 -5.53 -14.79
CA CYS A 107 -8.07 -4.84 -13.49
C CYS A 107 -8.43 -3.37 -13.65
N ILE A 108 -9.23 -2.89 -12.73
CA ILE A 108 -9.69 -1.50 -12.65
C ILE A 108 -9.38 -0.93 -11.28
N GLU A 109 -9.42 0.39 -11.18
CA GLU A 109 -9.28 1.05 -9.88
C GLU A 109 -10.48 0.67 -8.99
N ILE A 110 -10.19 0.14 -7.81
CA ILE A 110 -11.23 -0.26 -6.85
C ILE A 110 -11.26 0.63 -5.61
N ALA A 111 -10.14 1.27 -5.29
CA ALA A 111 -10.06 2.15 -4.12
C ALA A 111 -8.88 3.09 -4.27
N SER A 112 -9.02 4.28 -3.72
CA SER A 112 -7.92 5.23 -3.62
C SER A 112 -8.03 5.96 -2.29
N PHE A 113 -6.91 6.09 -1.60
CA PHE A 113 -6.89 6.85 -0.36
C PHE A 113 -5.54 7.51 -0.15
N THR A 114 -5.55 8.56 0.65
CA THR A 114 -4.37 9.34 1.00
C THR A 114 -3.97 9.00 2.42
N THR A 115 -2.68 8.75 2.62
CA THR A 115 -2.11 8.43 3.92
C THR A 115 -1.12 9.52 4.32
N TYR A 116 -1.26 10.04 5.54
CA TYR A 116 -0.23 10.83 6.19
C TYR A 116 0.54 9.90 7.09
N ARG A 117 1.83 9.70 6.79
CA ARG A 117 2.67 8.70 7.45
C ARG A 117 3.82 9.34 8.19
N LYS A 118 4.00 8.91 9.44
CA LYS A 118 5.20 9.18 10.22
C LYS A 118 5.92 7.86 10.46
N VAL A 119 7.24 7.90 10.49
CA VAL A 119 8.05 6.67 10.58
C VAL A 119 8.98 6.75 11.77
N LEU A 120 9.09 5.64 12.48
CA LEU A 120 10.08 5.44 13.54
C LEU A 120 10.89 4.19 13.20
N GLU A 121 12.19 4.38 12.97
CA GLU A 121 13.09 3.27 12.72
C GLU A 121 13.69 2.78 14.03
N THR A 122 13.62 1.47 14.28
CA THR A 122 14.28 0.83 15.41
C THR A 122 15.21 -0.25 14.88
N ASP A 123 16.07 -0.81 15.77
CA ASP A 123 16.98 -1.87 15.36
C ASP A 123 16.25 -3.15 14.90
N GLU A 124 15.02 -3.33 15.32
CA GLU A 124 14.26 -4.54 15.04
C GLU A 124 13.17 -4.36 14.01
N ALA A 125 12.68 -3.13 13.81
CA ALA A 125 11.50 -2.90 12.97
C ALA A 125 11.39 -1.46 12.52
N THR A 126 10.63 -1.28 11.45
CA THR A 126 10.13 0.03 11.03
C THR A 126 8.69 0.15 11.53
N ILE A 127 8.42 1.21 12.28
CA ILE A 127 7.08 1.49 12.80
C ILE A 127 6.50 2.65 12.02
N CYS A 128 5.35 2.42 11.37
CA CYS A 128 4.64 3.45 10.63
C CYS A 128 3.39 3.84 11.39
N LEU A 129 3.22 5.14 11.61
CA LEU A 129 2.04 5.71 12.22
C LEU A 129 1.26 6.43 11.12
N ASP A 130 0.12 5.86 10.71
CA ASP A 130 -0.62 6.29 9.54
C ASP A 130 -1.98 6.87 9.89
N GLU A 131 -2.31 7.98 9.24
CA GLU A 131 -3.67 8.51 9.19
C GLU A 131 -4.15 8.40 7.74
N ASN A 132 -5.20 7.62 7.51
CA ASN A 132 -5.71 7.34 6.18
C ASN A 132 -7.00 8.09 5.91
N ARG A 133 -7.11 8.69 4.71
CA ARG A 133 -8.32 9.34 4.23
C ARG A 133 -8.75 8.70 2.92
N PHE A 134 -9.94 8.13 2.92
CA PHE A 134 -10.47 7.45 1.75
C PHE A 134 -11.12 8.43 0.79
N LYS A 135 -10.96 8.19 -0.50
CA LYS A 135 -11.55 9.00 -1.55
C LYS A 135 -12.99 8.54 -1.81
N ASP A 136 -13.82 8.57 -0.79
CA ASP A 136 -15.23 8.28 -0.94
C ASP A 136 -16.03 9.56 -0.68
N ASN A 137 -16.67 10.09 -1.72
CA ASN A 137 -17.43 11.33 -1.63
C ASN A 137 -18.69 11.20 -0.78
N ASN A 138 -19.10 9.99 -0.43
CA ASN A 138 -20.31 9.74 0.34
C ASN A 138 -20.04 9.54 1.84
N ASP A 139 -18.77 9.48 2.23
CA ASP A 139 -18.39 9.23 3.62
C ASP A 139 -17.38 10.26 4.09
N GLU A 140 -17.89 11.32 4.72
CA GLU A 140 -17.04 12.39 5.25
C GLU A 140 -16.23 11.96 6.47
N ASN A 141 -16.53 10.79 7.03
CA ASN A 141 -15.90 10.27 8.23
C ASN A 141 -15.04 9.03 7.97
N ALA A 142 -14.59 8.86 6.73
CA ALA A 142 -13.82 7.68 6.34
C ALA A 142 -12.34 7.76 6.75
N ASP A 143 -12.01 8.50 7.80
CA ASP A 143 -10.66 8.60 8.33
C ASP A 143 -10.36 7.39 9.22
N LYS A 144 -9.21 6.76 8.99
CA LYS A 144 -8.74 5.66 9.83
C LYS A 144 -7.31 5.91 10.25
N ASN A 145 -7.02 5.61 11.51
CA ASN A 145 -5.69 5.79 12.10
C ASN A 145 -5.03 4.43 12.34
N GLU A 146 -3.75 4.34 12.00
CA GLU A 146 -2.94 3.13 12.19
C GLU A 146 -1.62 3.44 12.87
#